data_f0e5dcc62553c99825ac9e05f4685a1c
#
_entry.id   f0e5dcc62553c99825ac9e05f4685a1c
#
_cell.length_a   1.000
_cell.length_b   1.000
_cell.length_c   1.000
_cell.angle_alpha   90.00
_cell.angle_beta   90.00
_cell.angle_gamma   90.00
#
_symmetry.space_group_name_H-M   'P 1'
#
loop_
_entity.id
_entity.type
_entity.pdbx_description
1 polymer ?
#
loop_
_entity_poly.entity_id
_entity_poly.type
_entity_poly.pdbx_seq_one_letter_code
_entity_poly.pdbx_strand_id
1 'polypeptide(L)'
;TDEGTKKFADVTAANVGKKIAIVYDNVMYSNPTVQQAITGGQASISGMTSYEEAENLASTIRIGSLSLELEELRSNVVGAKLGQEAITTSLKAGAIGFGIVCVFMIVVYLVPGLAASLALCLYVALMLILLAAFEVTLTLPGIAGIILSIGMAVDANVIIFTRIKEEIGLGKTVHSAIKTGFAKALSAIVDGNVTTLIAAAVLYWRGSGTVKGFATTLALGIVLSMFTALVISRLLVNAFYAVGLRDEKFY
;
A
#
# COMPACT_ATOMS: atom_id res chain seq x y z
N THR A 1 -33.91 -31.98 -7.03
CA THR A 1 -33.93 -33.46 -7.14
C THR A 1 -35.35 -33.96 -7.01
N ASP A 2 -35.68 -35.05 -7.68
CA ASP A 2 -37.03 -35.63 -7.69
C ASP A 2 -37.48 -36.05 -6.28
N GLU A 3 -36.56 -36.52 -5.45
CA GLU A 3 -36.86 -36.90 -4.06
C GLU A 3 -37.18 -35.66 -3.22
N GLY A 4 -36.42 -34.56 -3.40
CA GLY A 4 -36.67 -33.30 -2.73
C GLY A 4 -38.01 -32.69 -3.12
N THR A 5 -38.40 -32.78 -4.39
CA THR A 5 -39.69 -32.32 -4.88
C THR A 5 -40.85 -33.06 -4.21
N LYS A 6 -40.76 -34.37 -4.08
CA LYS A 6 -41.79 -35.18 -3.41
C LYS A 6 -41.89 -34.84 -1.92
N LYS A 7 -40.75 -34.82 -1.20
CA LYS A 7 -40.75 -34.46 0.24
C LYS A 7 -41.29 -33.05 0.48
N PHE A 8 -40.94 -32.11 -0.41
CA PHE A 8 -41.41 -30.71 -0.28
C PHE A 8 -42.93 -30.61 -0.56
N ALA A 9 -43.45 -31.37 -1.54
CA ALA A 9 -44.88 -31.46 -1.82
C ALA A 9 -45.66 -31.99 -0.61
N ASP A 10 -45.19 -33.08 0.00
CA ASP A 10 -45.83 -33.69 1.17
C ASP A 10 -45.83 -32.75 2.38
N VAL A 11 -44.69 -32.12 2.68
CA VAL A 11 -44.54 -31.19 3.79
C VAL A 11 -45.41 -29.94 3.59
N THR A 12 -45.44 -29.38 2.36
CA THR A 12 -46.25 -28.19 2.09
C THR A 12 -47.76 -28.52 2.10
N ALA A 13 -48.18 -29.67 1.60
CA ALA A 13 -49.56 -30.11 1.64
C ALA A 13 -50.07 -30.28 3.09
N ALA A 14 -49.24 -30.85 3.99
CA ALA A 14 -49.58 -31.06 5.41
C ALA A 14 -49.58 -29.77 6.23
N ASN A 15 -48.99 -28.69 5.76
CA ASN A 15 -48.82 -27.47 6.50
C ASN A 15 -49.36 -26.21 5.78
N VAL A 16 -50.36 -26.33 4.95
CA VAL A 16 -51.05 -25.19 4.32
C VAL A 16 -51.62 -24.27 5.40
N GLY A 17 -51.38 -22.99 5.30
CA GLY A 17 -51.76 -21.98 6.30
C GLY A 17 -50.82 -21.86 7.50
N LYS A 18 -49.79 -22.72 7.61
CA LYS A 18 -48.77 -22.64 8.66
C LYS A 18 -47.47 -22.09 8.14
N LYS A 19 -46.57 -21.67 9.06
CA LYS A 19 -45.24 -21.20 8.72
C LYS A 19 -44.27 -22.36 8.61
N ILE A 20 -43.41 -22.31 7.59
CA ILE A 20 -42.30 -23.26 7.42
C ILE A 20 -41.00 -22.48 7.56
N ALA A 21 -40.13 -22.92 8.46
CA ALA A 21 -38.81 -22.31 8.64
C ALA A 21 -37.83 -22.73 7.56
N ILE A 22 -37.15 -21.80 6.97
CA ILE A 22 -35.99 -22.02 6.11
C ILE A 22 -34.75 -21.91 7.00
N VAL A 23 -34.10 -23.04 7.24
CA VAL A 23 -32.94 -23.17 8.12
C VAL A 23 -31.72 -23.58 7.30
N TYR A 24 -30.62 -22.89 7.48
CA TYR A 24 -29.32 -23.24 6.92
C TYR A 24 -28.28 -23.06 8.02
N ASP A 25 -27.41 -24.05 8.22
CA ASP A 25 -26.37 -24.09 9.25
C ASP A 25 -26.90 -23.77 10.67
N ASN A 26 -28.00 -24.38 11.05
CA ASN A 26 -28.74 -24.19 12.31
C ASN A 26 -29.25 -22.74 12.55
N VAL A 27 -29.18 -21.85 11.55
CA VAL A 27 -29.72 -20.50 11.61
C VAL A 27 -31.00 -20.40 10.79
N MET A 28 -32.06 -19.86 11.36
CA MET A 28 -33.32 -19.61 10.66
C MET A 28 -33.23 -18.28 9.88
N TYR A 29 -33.29 -18.37 8.55
CA TYR A 29 -33.21 -17.21 7.67
C TYR A 29 -34.56 -16.61 7.30
N SER A 30 -35.62 -17.44 7.23
CA SER A 30 -36.96 -16.98 6.95
C SER A 30 -38.01 -18.00 7.43
N ASN A 31 -39.25 -17.55 7.65
CA ASN A 31 -40.36 -18.38 8.08
C ASN A 31 -41.68 -18.06 7.33
N PRO A 32 -41.69 -18.21 6.00
CA PRO A 32 -42.85 -17.90 5.19
C PRO A 32 -44.05 -18.79 5.52
N THR A 33 -45.23 -18.24 5.29
CA THR A 33 -46.51 -19.03 5.40
C THR A 33 -46.79 -19.78 4.11
N VAL A 34 -47.12 -21.06 4.20
CA VAL A 34 -47.48 -21.86 3.05
C VAL A 34 -48.87 -21.48 2.56
N GLN A 35 -48.94 -20.91 1.39
CA GLN A 35 -50.23 -20.50 0.77
C GLN A 35 -50.97 -21.67 0.15
N GLN A 36 -50.25 -22.62 -0.45
CA GLN A 36 -50.79 -23.80 -1.11
C GLN A 36 -49.75 -24.91 -1.17
N ALA A 37 -50.19 -26.13 -1.43
CA ALA A 37 -49.29 -27.27 -1.65
C ALA A 37 -48.44 -27.05 -2.92
N ILE A 38 -47.12 -27.26 -2.79
CA ILE A 38 -46.16 -27.04 -3.87
C ILE A 38 -45.74 -28.37 -4.47
N THR A 39 -46.40 -28.79 -5.53
CA THR A 39 -46.16 -30.10 -6.17
C THR A 39 -45.15 -30.03 -7.31
N GLY A 40 -44.87 -28.87 -7.86
CA GLY A 40 -44.02 -28.67 -9.06
C GLY A 40 -42.53 -28.50 -8.77
N GLY A 41 -42.08 -28.59 -7.51
CA GLY A 41 -40.67 -28.48 -7.16
C GLY A 41 -40.10 -27.03 -7.27
N GLN A 42 -40.94 -26.07 -7.63
CA GLN A 42 -40.60 -24.66 -7.68
C GLN A 42 -41.46 -23.88 -6.69
N ALA A 43 -40.79 -23.02 -5.89
CA ALA A 43 -41.44 -22.16 -4.90
C ALA A 43 -41.01 -20.73 -5.10
N SER A 44 -41.91 -19.78 -4.80
CA SER A 44 -41.58 -18.40 -4.67
C SER A 44 -41.91 -17.89 -3.28
N ILE A 45 -41.04 -17.07 -2.71
CA ILE A 45 -41.23 -16.42 -1.40
C ILE A 45 -41.57 -14.96 -1.69
N SER A 46 -42.74 -14.52 -1.23
CA SER A 46 -43.24 -13.16 -1.40
C SER A 46 -43.47 -12.50 -0.06
N GLY A 47 -43.66 -11.17 -0.05
CA GLY A 47 -43.94 -10.41 1.17
C GLY A 47 -42.66 -9.86 1.86
N MET A 48 -41.56 -9.80 1.13
CA MET A 48 -40.33 -9.13 1.62
C MET A 48 -40.51 -7.62 1.70
N THR A 49 -39.92 -6.98 2.72
CA THR A 49 -40.07 -5.56 2.98
C THR A 49 -39.22 -4.69 2.06
N SER A 50 -38.10 -5.24 1.55
CA SER A 50 -37.19 -4.55 0.66
C SER A 50 -36.56 -5.47 -0.37
N TYR A 51 -36.03 -4.90 -1.45
CA TYR A 51 -35.23 -5.60 -2.46
C TYR A 51 -33.97 -6.24 -1.86
N GLU A 52 -33.32 -5.54 -0.96
CA GLU A 52 -32.11 -6.00 -0.28
C GLU A 52 -32.36 -7.26 0.56
N GLU A 53 -33.50 -7.32 1.27
CA GLU A 53 -33.90 -8.50 2.05
C GLU A 53 -34.14 -9.71 1.13
N ALA A 54 -34.79 -9.50 -0.01
CA ALA A 54 -35.04 -10.55 -0.98
C ALA A 54 -33.74 -11.07 -1.62
N GLU A 55 -32.82 -10.17 -1.95
CA GLU A 55 -31.52 -10.52 -2.54
C GLU A 55 -30.62 -11.27 -1.55
N ASN A 56 -30.60 -10.86 -0.28
CA ASN A 56 -29.87 -11.55 0.78
C ASN A 56 -30.39 -12.96 1.00
N LEU A 57 -31.71 -13.14 1.07
CA LEU A 57 -32.32 -14.46 1.21
C LEU A 57 -32.03 -15.35 0.00
N ALA A 58 -32.16 -14.82 -1.23
CA ALA A 58 -31.88 -15.53 -2.46
C ALA A 58 -30.40 -15.97 -2.54
N SER A 59 -29.49 -15.10 -2.12
CA SER A 59 -28.06 -15.38 -2.06
C SER A 59 -27.74 -16.48 -1.04
N THR A 60 -28.35 -16.43 0.14
CA THR A 60 -28.19 -17.46 1.18
C THR A 60 -28.69 -18.83 0.70
N ILE A 61 -29.88 -18.89 0.05
CA ILE A 61 -30.41 -20.13 -0.50
C ILE A 61 -29.52 -20.68 -1.62
N ARG A 62 -28.97 -19.80 -2.46
CA ARG A 62 -28.04 -20.19 -3.54
C ARG A 62 -26.74 -20.75 -2.97
N ILE A 63 -26.17 -20.16 -1.94
CA ILE A 63 -24.97 -20.65 -1.23
C ILE A 63 -25.27 -22.01 -0.59
N GLY A 64 -26.41 -22.16 0.09
CA GLY A 64 -26.82 -23.39 0.72
C GLY A 64 -27.09 -24.55 -0.26
N SER A 65 -27.27 -24.26 -1.55
CA SER A 65 -27.43 -25.29 -2.60
C SER A 65 -26.10 -25.79 -3.19
N LEU A 66 -24.96 -25.21 -2.78
CA LEU A 66 -23.65 -25.70 -3.20
C LEU A 66 -23.36 -27.07 -2.59
N SER A 67 -23.02 -28.02 -3.41
CA SER A 67 -22.66 -29.40 -3.00
C SER A 67 -21.22 -29.51 -2.51
N LEU A 68 -20.50 -28.41 -2.41
CA LEU A 68 -19.09 -28.34 -1.96
C LEU A 68 -19.04 -27.72 -0.57
N GLU A 69 -18.32 -28.38 0.32
CA GLU A 69 -17.99 -27.83 1.62
C GLU A 69 -16.90 -26.75 1.42
N LEU A 70 -17.20 -25.51 1.80
CA LEU A 70 -16.28 -24.39 1.69
C LEU A 70 -15.52 -24.26 3.01
N GLU A 71 -14.20 -24.48 2.98
CA GLU A 71 -13.31 -24.22 4.10
C GLU A 71 -12.71 -22.81 3.96
N GLU A 72 -12.90 -21.99 4.98
CA GLU A 72 -12.30 -20.65 5.01
C GLU A 72 -10.80 -20.74 5.23
N LEU A 73 -10.02 -20.56 4.15
CA LEU A 73 -8.56 -20.61 4.19
C LEU A 73 -7.94 -19.35 4.78
N ARG A 74 -8.61 -18.21 4.67
CA ARG A 74 -8.14 -16.93 5.19
C ARG A 74 -9.28 -15.91 5.27
N SER A 75 -9.45 -15.32 6.44
CA SER A 75 -10.29 -14.13 6.64
C SER A 75 -9.45 -12.98 7.18
N ASN A 76 -9.51 -11.81 6.55
CA ASN A 76 -8.89 -10.58 7.03
C ASN A 76 -9.96 -9.49 7.12
N VAL A 77 -10.51 -9.30 8.30
CA VAL A 77 -11.48 -8.23 8.58
C VAL A 77 -10.76 -7.09 9.28
N VAL A 78 -10.48 -6.01 8.56
CA VAL A 78 -9.96 -4.77 9.17
C VAL A 78 -11.12 -3.79 9.22
N GLY A 79 -11.57 -3.47 10.44
CA GLY A 79 -12.62 -2.47 10.63
C GLY A 79 -12.17 -1.11 10.10
N ALA A 80 -13.08 -0.38 9.41
CA ALA A 80 -12.79 0.93 8.80
C ALA A 80 -12.18 1.92 9.81
N LYS A 81 -12.60 1.90 11.07
CA LYS A 81 -12.07 2.76 12.14
C LYS A 81 -10.61 2.45 12.47
N LEU A 82 -10.23 1.17 12.58
CA LEU A 82 -8.85 0.76 12.85
C LEU A 82 -7.93 1.09 11.67
N GLY A 83 -8.41 0.94 10.43
CA GLY A 83 -7.65 1.32 9.24
C GLY A 83 -7.37 2.82 9.17
N GLN A 84 -8.37 3.65 9.43
CA GLN A 84 -8.22 5.11 9.41
C GLN A 84 -7.31 5.64 10.54
N GLU A 85 -7.39 5.07 11.73
CA GLU A 85 -6.53 5.43 12.86
C GLU A 85 -5.07 5.06 12.59
N ALA A 86 -4.81 3.88 12.04
CA ALA A 86 -3.48 3.45 11.65
C ALA A 86 -2.87 4.34 10.55
N ILE A 87 -3.64 4.72 9.52
CA ILE A 87 -3.20 5.64 8.46
C ILE A 87 -2.85 7.00 9.06
N THR A 88 -3.73 7.57 9.89
CA THR A 88 -3.51 8.89 10.49
C THR A 88 -2.26 8.90 11.38
N THR A 89 -2.06 7.85 12.16
CA THR A 89 -0.89 7.71 13.05
C THR A 89 0.39 7.55 12.22
N SER A 90 0.35 6.73 11.17
CA SER A 90 1.50 6.54 10.27
C SER A 90 1.89 7.82 9.52
N LEU A 91 0.90 8.59 9.04
CA LEU A 91 1.15 9.88 8.40
C LEU A 91 1.78 10.91 9.36
N LYS A 92 1.30 10.97 10.61
CA LYS A 92 1.90 11.83 11.64
C LYS A 92 3.34 11.41 11.93
N ALA A 93 3.59 10.13 12.13
CA ALA A 93 4.93 9.61 12.36
C ALA A 93 5.87 9.89 11.17
N GLY A 94 5.38 9.68 9.94
CA GLY A 94 6.12 10.00 8.71
C GLY A 94 6.47 11.49 8.59
N ALA A 95 5.52 12.38 8.90
CA ALA A 95 5.75 13.84 8.86
C ALA A 95 6.77 14.27 9.91
N ILE A 96 6.71 13.73 11.14
CA ILE A 96 7.68 14.00 12.18
C ILE A 96 9.07 13.49 11.77
N GLY A 97 9.17 12.24 11.30
CA GLY A 97 10.43 11.66 10.81
C GLY A 97 11.04 12.46 9.67
N PHE A 98 10.21 12.87 8.70
CA PHE A 98 10.63 13.74 7.59
C PHE A 98 11.20 15.07 8.10
N GLY A 99 10.52 15.73 9.04
CA GLY A 99 11.00 16.98 9.63
C GLY A 99 12.35 16.82 10.34
N ILE A 100 12.52 15.77 11.15
CA ILE A 100 13.78 15.46 11.84
C ILE A 100 14.91 15.24 10.84
N VAL A 101 14.67 14.49 9.78
CA VAL A 101 15.65 14.22 8.72
C VAL A 101 16.06 15.51 8.00
N CYS A 102 15.11 16.37 7.63
CA CYS A 102 15.42 17.66 7.01
C CYS A 102 16.28 18.54 7.91
N VAL A 103 15.94 18.65 9.19
CA VAL A 103 16.73 19.41 10.17
C VAL A 103 18.16 18.84 10.30
N PHE A 104 18.26 17.51 10.43
CA PHE A 104 19.56 16.83 10.50
C PHE A 104 20.43 17.15 9.27
N MET A 105 19.85 17.02 8.07
CA MET A 105 20.58 17.28 6.82
C MET A 105 21.07 18.73 6.73
N ILE A 106 20.24 19.70 7.10
CA ILE A 106 20.61 21.12 7.06
C ILE A 106 21.71 21.42 8.10
N VAL A 107 21.61 20.87 9.31
CA VAL A 107 22.59 21.12 10.37
C VAL A 107 23.95 20.48 10.07
N VAL A 108 23.98 19.28 9.52
CA VAL A 108 25.23 18.52 9.27
C VAL A 108 25.89 18.89 7.96
N TYR A 109 25.09 19.13 6.91
CA TYR A 109 25.59 19.34 5.55
C TYR A 109 25.35 20.75 5.00
N LEU A 110 24.79 21.67 5.79
CA LEU A 110 24.59 23.07 5.43
C LEU A 110 23.92 23.25 4.04
N VAL A 111 24.65 23.82 3.06
CA VAL A 111 24.11 24.10 1.71
C VAL A 111 23.76 22.82 0.94
N PRO A 112 24.61 21.79 0.83
CA PRO A 112 24.21 20.49 0.30
C PRO A 112 23.02 19.88 1.05
N GLY A 113 22.94 20.05 2.38
CA GLY A 113 21.81 19.59 3.19
C GLY A 113 20.50 20.28 2.86
N LEU A 114 20.53 21.59 2.57
CA LEU A 114 19.37 22.31 2.08
C LEU A 114 18.93 21.80 0.70
N ALA A 115 19.88 21.54 -0.21
CA ALA A 115 19.59 20.94 -1.51
C ALA A 115 18.94 19.55 -1.37
N ALA A 116 19.47 18.73 -0.46
CA ALA A 116 18.88 17.40 -0.20
C ALA A 116 17.47 17.49 0.40
N SER A 117 17.23 18.43 1.31
CA SER A 117 15.91 18.65 1.90
C SER A 117 14.88 19.06 0.84
N LEU A 118 15.25 19.93 -0.09
CA LEU A 118 14.40 20.30 -1.23
C LEU A 118 14.18 19.12 -2.19
N ALA A 119 15.24 18.35 -2.48
CA ALA A 119 15.14 17.15 -3.30
C ALA A 119 14.23 16.09 -2.63
N LEU A 120 14.27 15.99 -1.29
CA LEU A 120 13.41 15.08 -0.53
C LEU A 120 11.94 15.52 -0.55
N CYS A 121 11.65 16.83 -0.47
CA CYS A 121 10.31 17.35 -0.69
C CYS A 121 9.76 16.95 -2.08
N LEU A 122 10.59 17.11 -3.10
CA LEU A 122 10.25 16.75 -4.46
C LEU A 122 10.07 15.23 -4.63
N TYR A 123 10.92 14.44 -3.96
CA TYR A 123 10.78 12.99 -3.89
C TYR A 123 9.41 12.57 -3.34
N VAL A 124 8.99 13.14 -2.22
CA VAL A 124 7.69 12.83 -1.62
C VAL A 124 6.54 13.21 -2.57
N ALA A 125 6.61 14.39 -3.18
CA ALA A 125 5.60 14.83 -4.15
C ALA A 125 5.53 13.88 -5.36
N LEU A 126 6.67 13.52 -5.95
CA LEU A 126 6.73 12.57 -7.07
C LEU A 126 6.25 11.18 -6.67
N MET A 127 6.58 10.72 -5.45
CA MET A 127 6.11 9.44 -4.93
C MET A 127 4.58 9.39 -4.88
N LEU A 128 3.93 10.44 -4.36
CA LEU A 128 2.47 10.52 -4.31
C LEU A 128 1.85 10.55 -5.72
N ILE A 129 2.45 11.27 -6.67
CA ILE A 129 2.01 11.31 -8.06
C ILE A 129 2.12 9.91 -8.70
N LEU A 130 3.24 9.21 -8.51
CA LEU A 130 3.43 7.87 -9.06
C LEU A 130 2.46 6.86 -8.46
N LEU A 131 2.23 6.90 -7.14
CA LEU A 131 1.25 6.03 -6.49
C LEU A 131 -0.17 6.25 -7.04
N ALA A 132 -0.55 7.50 -7.29
CA ALA A 132 -1.82 7.83 -7.90
C ALA A 132 -1.89 7.41 -9.37
N ALA A 133 -0.81 7.64 -10.15
CA ALA A 133 -0.76 7.31 -11.57
C ALA A 133 -0.80 5.79 -11.85
N PHE A 134 -0.20 5.00 -10.96
CA PHE A 134 -0.20 3.53 -11.07
C PHE A 134 -1.36 2.87 -10.29
N GLU A 135 -2.29 3.65 -9.73
CA GLU A 135 -3.43 3.17 -8.93
C GLU A 135 -3.01 2.17 -7.84
N VAL A 136 -1.84 2.40 -7.21
CA VAL A 136 -1.29 1.48 -6.20
C VAL A 136 -2.16 1.50 -4.96
N THR A 137 -2.76 0.37 -4.62
CA THR A 137 -3.53 0.22 -3.38
C THR A 137 -2.62 0.33 -2.17
N LEU A 138 -2.83 1.38 -1.37
CA LEU A 138 -2.09 1.60 -0.14
C LEU A 138 -2.53 0.61 0.94
N THR A 139 -1.63 -0.29 1.29
CA THR A 139 -1.77 -1.18 2.46
C THR A 139 -0.98 -0.62 3.65
N LEU A 140 -1.28 -1.05 4.89
CA LEU A 140 -0.51 -0.62 6.06
C LEU A 140 1.00 -0.90 5.91
N PRO A 141 1.44 -2.11 5.48
CA PRO A 141 2.85 -2.33 5.15
C PRO A 141 3.34 -1.45 3.98
N GLY A 142 2.48 -1.11 3.02
CA GLY A 142 2.83 -0.20 1.93
C GLY A 142 3.18 1.20 2.43
N ILE A 143 2.44 1.73 3.40
CA ILE A 143 2.76 3.01 4.05
C ILE A 143 4.11 2.92 4.79
N ALA A 144 4.37 1.82 5.50
CA ALA A 144 5.68 1.59 6.12
C ALA A 144 6.81 1.54 5.08
N GLY A 145 6.56 0.96 3.89
CA GLY A 145 7.50 0.97 2.76
C GLY A 145 7.83 2.38 2.27
N ILE A 146 6.83 3.26 2.19
CA ILE A 146 7.04 4.68 1.83
C ILE A 146 7.91 5.38 2.89
N ILE A 147 7.59 5.23 4.17
CA ILE A 147 8.36 5.85 5.25
C ILE A 147 9.81 5.35 5.25
N LEU A 148 10.02 4.05 5.06
CA LEU A 148 11.34 3.45 4.94
C LEU A 148 12.10 4.01 3.73
N SER A 149 11.45 4.16 2.59
CA SER A 149 12.08 4.66 1.37
C SER A 149 12.48 6.14 1.46
N ILE A 150 11.80 6.96 2.29
CA ILE A 150 12.22 8.32 2.62
C ILE A 150 13.59 8.31 3.31
N GLY A 151 13.80 7.41 4.28
CA GLY A 151 15.12 7.23 4.93
C GLY A 151 16.21 6.88 3.93
N MET A 152 15.96 5.88 3.07
CA MET A 152 16.91 5.45 2.03
C MET A 152 17.19 6.54 0.98
N ALA A 153 16.20 7.42 0.69
CA ALA A 153 16.40 8.54 -0.22
C ALA A 153 17.43 9.56 0.31
N VAL A 154 17.50 9.70 1.63
CA VAL A 154 18.50 10.56 2.29
C VAL A 154 19.88 9.92 2.29
N ASP A 155 19.99 8.61 2.49
CA ASP A 155 21.27 7.90 2.53
C ASP A 155 22.09 8.10 1.26
N ALA A 156 21.45 8.09 0.08
CA ALA A 156 22.12 8.38 -1.17
C ALA A 156 22.75 9.79 -1.19
N ASN A 157 22.04 10.79 -0.67
CA ASN A 157 22.56 12.17 -0.55
C ASN A 157 23.70 12.26 0.48
N VAL A 158 23.59 11.56 1.60
CA VAL A 158 24.64 11.49 2.63
C VAL A 158 25.93 10.94 2.04
N ILE A 159 25.87 9.83 1.27
CA ILE A 159 27.04 9.25 0.61
C ILE A 159 27.68 10.26 -0.35
N ILE A 160 26.86 10.95 -1.17
CA ILE A 160 27.35 11.96 -2.12
C ILE A 160 28.07 13.09 -1.36
N PHE A 161 27.44 13.65 -0.34
CA PHE A 161 27.98 14.83 0.37
C PHE A 161 29.23 14.47 1.20
N THR A 162 29.29 13.28 1.76
CA THR A 162 30.52 12.79 2.41
C THR A 162 31.66 12.71 1.41
N ARG A 163 31.42 12.21 0.18
CA ARG A 163 32.42 12.20 -0.87
C ARG A 163 32.83 13.59 -1.32
N ILE A 164 31.89 14.56 -1.39
CA ILE A 164 32.22 15.96 -1.70
C ILE A 164 33.12 16.53 -0.61
N LYS A 165 32.80 16.34 0.68
CA LYS A 165 33.64 16.78 1.82
C LYS A 165 35.03 16.17 1.76
N GLU A 166 35.17 14.88 1.47
CA GLU A 166 36.45 14.21 1.32
C GLU A 166 37.30 14.87 0.20
N GLU A 167 36.67 15.16 -0.94
CA GLU A 167 37.37 15.78 -2.08
C GLU A 167 37.81 17.21 -1.81
N ILE A 168 37.00 17.97 -1.05
CA ILE A 168 37.40 19.32 -0.56
C ILE A 168 38.58 19.21 0.42
N GLY A 169 38.53 18.25 1.37
CA GLY A 169 39.61 17.99 2.30
C GLY A 169 40.94 17.60 1.63
N LEU A 170 40.87 17.04 0.41
CA LEU A 170 42.05 16.76 -0.44
C LEU A 170 42.56 18.00 -1.22
N GLY A 171 42.00 19.18 -0.97
CA GLY A 171 42.42 20.45 -1.59
C GLY A 171 41.83 20.75 -2.95
N LYS A 172 40.74 20.04 -3.36
CA LYS A 172 40.05 20.36 -4.61
C LYS A 172 39.14 21.58 -4.43
N THR A 173 38.97 22.35 -5.50
CA THR A 173 37.95 23.40 -5.53
C THR A 173 36.55 22.82 -5.38
N VAL A 174 35.62 23.55 -4.77
CA VAL A 174 34.22 23.11 -4.55
C VAL A 174 33.57 22.59 -5.83
N HIS A 175 33.76 23.27 -6.97
CA HIS A 175 33.22 22.82 -8.25
C HIS A 175 33.75 21.45 -8.67
N SER A 176 35.08 21.25 -8.55
CA SER A 176 35.72 19.97 -8.88
C SER A 176 35.30 18.87 -7.90
N ALA A 177 35.18 19.20 -6.62
CA ALA A 177 34.77 18.30 -5.56
C ALA A 177 33.32 17.83 -5.77
N ILE A 178 32.39 18.71 -6.14
CA ILE A 178 31.01 18.34 -6.49
C ILE A 178 31.01 17.31 -7.64
N LYS A 179 31.70 17.63 -8.75
CA LYS A 179 31.75 16.73 -9.91
C LYS A 179 32.34 15.36 -9.57
N THR A 180 33.45 15.33 -8.83
CA THR A 180 34.15 14.09 -8.46
C THR A 180 33.37 13.31 -7.40
N GLY A 181 32.78 13.99 -6.41
CA GLY A 181 32.00 13.39 -5.33
C GLY A 181 30.79 12.63 -5.88
N PHE A 182 30.01 13.24 -6.78
CA PHE A 182 28.90 12.56 -7.46
C PHE A 182 29.38 11.36 -8.29
N ALA A 183 30.49 11.46 -9.00
CA ALA A 183 31.02 10.35 -9.80
C ALA A 183 31.49 9.17 -8.93
N LYS A 184 32.16 9.46 -7.80
CA LYS A 184 32.66 8.43 -6.88
C LYS A 184 31.54 7.78 -6.05
N ALA A 185 30.49 8.53 -5.72
CA ALA A 185 29.35 8.01 -4.97
C ALA A 185 28.46 7.09 -5.81
N LEU A 186 28.47 7.23 -7.15
CA LEU A 186 27.54 6.55 -8.04
C LEU A 186 27.53 5.02 -7.88
N SER A 187 28.71 4.39 -7.86
CA SER A 187 28.78 2.92 -7.77
C SER A 187 28.22 2.44 -6.42
N ALA A 188 28.58 3.08 -5.31
CA ALA A 188 28.11 2.70 -3.99
C ALA A 188 26.58 2.84 -3.87
N ILE A 189 26.00 3.91 -4.45
CA ILE A 189 24.56 4.13 -4.47
C ILE A 189 23.85 3.06 -5.31
N VAL A 190 24.38 2.77 -6.50
CA VAL A 190 23.79 1.76 -7.38
C VAL A 190 23.87 0.38 -6.75
N ASP A 191 25.02 -0.02 -6.23
CA ASP A 191 25.23 -1.32 -5.63
C ASP A 191 24.30 -1.56 -4.41
N GLY A 192 24.19 -0.57 -3.52
CA GLY A 192 23.31 -0.65 -2.36
C GLY A 192 21.82 -0.71 -2.73
N ASN A 193 21.40 0.06 -3.72
CA ASN A 193 20.00 0.08 -4.16
C ASN A 193 19.61 -1.14 -5.00
N VAL A 194 20.52 -1.68 -5.82
CA VAL A 194 20.27 -2.90 -6.61
C VAL A 194 20.00 -4.10 -5.69
N THR A 195 20.76 -4.26 -4.61
CA THR A 195 20.53 -5.36 -3.65
C THR A 195 19.14 -5.27 -3.01
N THR A 196 18.70 -4.07 -2.65
CA THR A 196 17.36 -3.84 -2.07
C THR A 196 16.25 -4.01 -3.11
N LEU A 197 16.49 -3.61 -4.38
CA LEU A 197 15.55 -3.86 -5.49
C LEU A 197 15.36 -5.36 -5.76
N ILE A 198 16.43 -6.15 -5.68
CA ILE A 198 16.34 -7.61 -5.80
C ILE A 198 15.47 -8.19 -4.68
N ALA A 199 15.67 -7.75 -3.43
CA ALA A 199 14.83 -8.16 -2.31
C ALA A 199 13.36 -7.76 -2.52
N ALA A 200 13.09 -6.53 -2.96
CA ALA A 200 11.74 -6.06 -3.27
C ALA A 200 11.09 -6.88 -4.40
N ALA A 201 11.85 -7.23 -5.45
CA ALA A 201 11.37 -8.06 -6.55
C ALA A 201 10.99 -9.48 -6.09
N VAL A 202 11.80 -10.11 -5.22
CA VAL A 202 11.49 -11.42 -4.62
C VAL A 202 10.24 -11.35 -3.76
N LEU A 203 10.11 -10.30 -2.93
CA LEU A 203 8.92 -10.06 -2.11
C LEU A 203 7.67 -9.82 -2.96
N TYR A 204 7.80 -9.13 -4.08
CA TYR A 204 6.69 -8.93 -5.01
C TYR A 204 6.25 -10.24 -5.68
N TRP A 205 7.23 -11.06 -6.11
CA TRP A 205 6.95 -12.31 -6.83
C TRP A 205 6.39 -13.40 -5.92
N ARG A 206 6.99 -13.57 -4.73
CA ARG A 206 6.61 -14.63 -3.77
C ARG A 206 5.61 -14.18 -2.72
N GLY A 207 5.48 -12.89 -2.50
CA GLY A 207 4.56 -12.31 -1.51
C GLY A 207 3.11 -12.44 -1.92
N SER A 208 2.23 -12.36 -0.95
CA SER A 208 0.77 -12.34 -1.13
C SER A 208 0.15 -11.12 -0.45
N GLY A 209 -0.97 -10.64 -0.97
CA GLY A 209 -1.79 -9.59 -0.35
C GLY A 209 -0.98 -8.34 0.04
N THR A 210 -0.92 -8.05 1.33
CA THR A 210 -0.29 -6.85 1.90
C THR A 210 1.22 -6.76 1.68
N VAL A 211 1.91 -7.92 1.57
CA VAL A 211 3.37 -7.97 1.33
C VAL A 211 3.71 -7.46 -0.08
N LYS A 212 2.86 -7.74 -1.07
CA LYS A 212 3.03 -7.17 -2.43
C LYS A 212 2.92 -5.65 -2.42
N GLY A 213 1.97 -5.09 -1.65
CA GLY A 213 1.84 -3.64 -1.50
C GLY A 213 3.11 -3.00 -0.93
N PHE A 214 3.70 -3.59 0.11
CA PHE A 214 4.99 -3.17 0.65
C PHE A 214 6.11 -3.23 -0.41
N ALA A 215 6.23 -4.36 -1.11
CA ALA A 215 7.27 -4.56 -2.12
C ALA A 215 7.17 -3.54 -3.27
N THR A 216 5.94 -3.23 -3.72
CA THR A 216 5.69 -2.24 -4.78
C THR A 216 6.09 -0.83 -4.35
N THR A 217 5.65 -0.38 -3.16
CA THR A 217 5.99 0.96 -2.66
C THR A 217 7.48 1.09 -2.39
N LEU A 218 8.12 0.03 -1.87
CA LEU A 218 9.57 -0.01 -1.66
C LEU A 218 10.33 0.09 -2.98
N ALA A 219 9.98 -0.71 -3.99
CA ALA A 219 10.65 -0.69 -5.29
C ALA A 219 10.52 0.67 -5.99
N LEU A 220 9.29 1.24 -6.02
CA LEU A 220 9.07 2.59 -6.56
C LEU A 220 9.88 3.63 -5.80
N GLY A 221 9.91 3.54 -4.47
CA GLY A 221 10.69 4.45 -3.62
C GLY A 221 12.18 4.41 -3.92
N ILE A 222 12.77 3.22 -4.09
CA ILE A 222 14.20 3.06 -4.41
C ILE A 222 14.53 3.66 -5.78
N VAL A 223 13.75 3.34 -6.81
CA VAL A 223 13.99 3.88 -8.16
C VAL A 223 13.90 5.40 -8.14
N LEU A 224 12.88 5.94 -7.48
CA LEU A 224 12.67 7.37 -7.39
C LEU A 224 13.75 8.05 -6.54
N SER A 225 14.22 7.44 -5.45
CA SER A 225 15.30 7.98 -4.61
C SER A 225 16.62 8.08 -5.37
N MET A 226 16.95 7.06 -6.18
CA MET A 226 18.13 7.11 -7.06
C MET A 226 18.01 8.26 -8.06
N PHE A 227 16.86 8.42 -8.69
CA PHE A 227 16.62 9.51 -9.62
C PHE A 227 16.76 10.87 -8.95
N THR A 228 16.12 11.08 -7.79
CA THR A 228 16.16 12.35 -7.07
C THR A 228 17.56 12.67 -6.53
N ALA A 229 18.29 11.68 -6.02
CA ALA A 229 19.64 11.90 -5.51
C ALA A 229 20.64 12.21 -6.63
N LEU A 230 20.61 11.44 -7.74
CA LEU A 230 21.61 11.58 -8.79
C LEU A 230 21.33 12.74 -9.77
N VAL A 231 20.05 13.07 -9.98
CA VAL A 231 19.65 14.12 -10.94
C VAL A 231 19.27 15.39 -10.21
N ILE A 232 18.26 15.33 -9.34
CA ILE A 232 17.67 16.54 -8.74
C ILE A 232 18.62 17.16 -7.71
N SER A 233 19.19 16.37 -6.80
CA SER A 233 20.14 16.89 -5.81
C SER A 233 21.37 17.48 -6.50
N ARG A 234 21.86 16.85 -7.58
CA ARG A 234 22.98 17.37 -8.36
C ARG A 234 22.65 18.71 -9.01
N LEU A 235 21.47 18.86 -9.59
CA LEU A 235 21.01 20.13 -10.17
C LEU A 235 20.90 21.22 -9.12
N LEU A 236 20.32 20.92 -7.95
CA LEU A 236 20.15 21.88 -6.84
C LEU A 236 21.49 22.32 -6.26
N VAL A 237 22.43 21.38 -6.00
CA VAL A 237 23.76 21.70 -5.50
C VAL A 237 24.52 22.59 -6.49
N ASN A 238 24.46 22.28 -7.79
CA ASN A 238 25.07 23.12 -8.83
C ASN A 238 24.39 24.50 -8.94
N ALA A 239 23.07 24.57 -8.78
CA ALA A 239 22.33 25.82 -8.78
C ALA A 239 22.75 26.72 -7.60
N PHE A 240 22.86 26.16 -6.38
CA PHE A 240 23.34 26.92 -5.20
C PHE A 240 24.78 27.40 -5.38
N TYR A 241 25.66 26.58 -5.96
CA TYR A 241 27.00 27.00 -6.33
C TYR A 241 27.00 28.16 -7.34
N ALA A 242 26.12 28.12 -8.33
CA ALA A 242 25.99 29.19 -9.34
C ALA A 242 25.44 30.49 -8.80
N VAL A 243 24.54 30.45 -7.80
CA VAL A 243 23.99 31.66 -7.11
C VAL A 243 24.99 32.36 -6.24
N GLY A 244 26.18 31.76 -5.99
CA GLY A 244 27.26 32.40 -5.29
C GLY A 244 27.65 31.79 -3.93
N LEU A 245 27.02 30.69 -3.54
CA LEU A 245 27.39 29.91 -2.35
C LEU A 245 28.62 29.04 -2.68
N ARG A 246 29.82 29.67 -2.76
CA ARG A 246 31.06 29.04 -3.22
C ARG A 246 32.09 28.78 -2.13
N ASP A 247 31.84 29.26 -0.92
CA ASP A 247 32.77 29.10 0.21
C ASP A 247 32.78 27.62 0.64
N GLU A 248 33.99 27.08 0.80
CA GLU A 248 34.24 25.69 1.24
C GLU A 248 33.61 25.40 2.61
N LYS A 249 33.39 26.42 3.44
CA LYS A 249 32.73 26.27 4.75
C LYS A 249 31.27 25.87 4.68
N PHE A 250 30.63 26.02 3.52
CA PHE A 250 29.22 25.68 3.32
C PHE A 250 29.05 24.26 2.78
N TYR A 251 30.10 23.59 2.37
CA TYR A 251 30.12 22.23 1.80
C TYR A 251 30.93 21.29 2.69
#